data_6a51a43a308730148a58749d20dacd36
#
_entry.id   6a51a43a308730148a58749d20dacd36
#
_cell.length_a   1.000
_cell.length_b   1.000
_cell.length_c   1.000
_cell.angle_alpha   90.00
_cell.angle_beta   90.00
_cell.angle_gamma   90.00
#
_symmetry.space_group_name_H-M   'P 1'
#
loop_
_entity.id
_entity.type
_entity.pdbx_description
1 polymer ?
#
loop_
_entity_poly.entity_id
_entity_poly.type
_entity_poly.pdbx_seq_one_letter_code
_entity_poly.pdbx_strand_id
1 'polypeptide(L)'
;MKIEFTKMHGAGNDYVYVDCTKEELPNPGAISEYVSHRRFGVGSDGLIMICKSDVADFKMRMFNADRSEGKMCGNGVRCVAKFVYDKGLTDKETIELETLSGIKTINMKIEEGKVVSAKVDMGKPIFRCKDIPMISDHFIFVDQGLVLSDNYGEEKVVYNGTAISMGNPHFVTFVKDVDSLNLEELGPQFEHHPLFPEGVNTEFVEVIDKNTVKFRVWERGSGETWACG
;
A
#
# COMPACT_ATOMS: atom_id res chain seq x y z
N MET A 1 13.74 -22.23 -13.83
CA MET A 1 12.50 -22.50 -13.07
C MET A 1 11.33 -22.00 -13.89
N LYS A 2 10.21 -22.74 -13.95
CA LYS A 2 8.97 -22.27 -14.59
C LYS A 2 8.01 -21.89 -13.47
N ILE A 3 7.45 -20.67 -13.52
CA ILE A 3 6.50 -20.16 -12.53
C ILE A 3 5.19 -19.83 -13.26
N GLU A 4 4.09 -20.39 -12.78
CA GLU A 4 2.76 -19.99 -13.22
C GLU A 4 2.32 -18.77 -12.39
N PHE A 5 1.84 -17.75 -13.06
CA PHE A 5 1.42 -16.53 -12.41
C PHE A 5 0.15 -15.93 -13.03
N THR A 6 -0.48 -15.03 -12.31
CA THR A 6 -1.53 -14.18 -12.83
C THR A 6 -1.12 -12.74 -12.55
N LYS A 7 -1.16 -11.87 -13.57
CA LYS A 7 -0.98 -10.43 -13.35
C LYS A 7 -2.33 -9.80 -13.06
N MET A 8 -2.43 -9.06 -11.96
CA MET A 8 -3.66 -8.37 -11.56
C MET A 8 -3.31 -6.98 -11.01
N HIS A 9 -4.29 -6.10 -10.98
CA HIS A 9 -4.15 -4.80 -10.35
C HIS A 9 -5.38 -4.42 -9.53
N GLY A 10 -5.18 -3.70 -8.43
CA GLY A 10 -6.20 -2.98 -7.69
C GLY A 10 -5.98 -1.49 -7.87
N ALA A 11 -6.89 -0.82 -8.60
CA ALA A 11 -6.83 0.62 -8.87
C ALA A 11 -5.48 1.08 -9.49
N GLY A 12 -4.93 0.30 -10.42
CA GLY A 12 -3.66 0.62 -11.11
C GLY A 12 -2.40 0.06 -10.44
N ASN A 13 -2.43 -0.24 -9.14
CA ASN A 13 -1.32 -0.87 -8.43
C ASN A 13 -1.24 -2.35 -8.80
N ASP A 14 -0.26 -2.72 -9.63
CA ASP A 14 -0.18 -4.00 -10.32
C ASP A 14 0.88 -4.94 -9.73
N TYR A 15 0.51 -6.20 -9.50
CA TYR A 15 1.40 -7.23 -8.98
C TYR A 15 1.33 -8.50 -9.81
N VAL A 16 2.43 -9.27 -9.73
CA VAL A 16 2.47 -10.67 -10.16
C VAL A 16 2.02 -11.55 -9.00
N TYR A 17 0.96 -12.34 -9.18
CA TYR A 17 0.38 -13.22 -8.15
C TYR A 17 0.74 -14.66 -8.44
N VAL A 18 1.25 -15.38 -7.43
CA VAL A 18 1.65 -16.78 -7.53
C VAL A 18 0.95 -17.60 -6.45
N ASP A 19 0.36 -18.73 -6.86
CA ASP A 19 -0.14 -19.74 -5.92
C ASP A 19 1.04 -20.49 -5.32
N CYS A 20 1.29 -20.25 -4.06
CA CYS A 20 2.30 -20.90 -3.23
C CYS A 20 1.68 -21.74 -2.11
N THR A 21 0.41 -22.17 -2.27
CA THR A 21 -0.27 -23.00 -1.27
C THR A 21 0.33 -24.41 -1.16
N LYS A 22 1.03 -24.87 -2.21
CA LYS A 22 1.66 -26.20 -2.26
C LYS A 22 3.17 -26.12 -2.10
N GLU A 23 3.81 -25.13 -2.66
CA GLU A 23 5.26 -24.96 -2.67
C GLU A 23 5.61 -23.48 -2.67
N GLU A 24 6.47 -23.05 -1.76
CA GLU A 24 6.95 -21.67 -1.69
C GLU A 24 8.05 -21.39 -2.73
N LEU A 25 8.09 -20.17 -3.23
CA LEU A 25 9.16 -19.74 -4.13
C LEU A 25 10.47 -19.55 -3.35
N PRO A 26 11.60 -20.08 -3.86
CA PRO A 26 12.91 -19.79 -3.29
C PRO A 26 13.29 -18.34 -3.58
N ASN A 27 13.89 -17.65 -2.61
CA ASN A 27 14.40 -16.27 -2.74
C ASN A 27 13.38 -15.29 -3.40
N PRO A 28 12.19 -15.12 -2.80
CA PRO A 28 11.09 -14.39 -3.43
C PRO A 28 11.42 -12.91 -3.70
N GLY A 29 12.28 -12.26 -2.90
CA GLY A 29 12.73 -10.90 -3.16
C GLY A 29 13.48 -10.77 -4.50
N ALA A 30 14.40 -11.71 -4.82
CA ALA A 30 15.10 -11.68 -6.10
C ALA A 30 14.16 -11.97 -7.28
N ILE A 31 13.16 -12.86 -7.07
CA ILE A 31 12.14 -13.14 -8.08
C ILE A 31 11.28 -11.86 -8.30
N SER A 32 10.90 -11.16 -7.21
CA SER A 32 10.15 -9.92 -7.30
C SER A 32 10.87 -8.87 -8.13
N GLU A 33 12.14 -8.60 -7.84
CA GLU A 33 12.93 -7.66 -8.62
C GLU A 33 12.95 -8.01 -10.11
N TYR A 34 13.17 -9.30 -10.44
CA TYR A 34 13.24 -9.75 -11.83
C TYR A 34 11.88 -9.61 -12.54
N VAL A 35 10.79 -10.11 -11.94
CA VAL A 35 9.47 -10.08 -12.59
C VAL A 35 8.89 -8.67 -12.66
N SER A 36 9.26 -7.80 -11.72
CA SER A 36 8.77 -6.41 -11.67
C SER A 36 9.39 -5.52 -12.74
N HIS A 37 10.56 -5.90 -13.28
CA HIS A 37 11.21 -5.09 -14.30
C HIS A 37 10.32 -4.92 -15.53
N ARG A 38 9.85 -3.68 -15.81
CA ARG A 38 8.82 -3.40 -16.82
C ARG A 38 9.26 -3.64 -18.27
N ARG A 39 10.56 -3.77 -18.54
CA ARG A 39 11.10 -4.01 -19.88
C ARG A 39 11.64 -5.42 -20.07
N PHE A 40 12.21 -6.05 -19.03
CA PHE A 40 12.88 -7.34 -19.12
C PHE A 40 12.19 -8.43 -18.31
N GLY A 41 11.22 -8.08 -17.46
CA GLY A 41 10.36 -8.98 -16.70
C GLY A 41 8.91 -8.96 -17.21
N VAL A 42 7.98 -9.28 -16.32
CA VAL A 42 6.53 -9.15 -16.56
C VAL A 42 6.10 -7.68 -16.49
N GLY A 43 6.79 -6.89 -15.66
CA GLY A 43 6.49 -5.51 -15.33
C GLY A 43 5.36 -5.43 -14.30
N SER A 44 5.67 -4.98 -13.09
CA SER A 44 4.71 -4.83 -11.98
C SER A 44 5.33 -3.99 -10.86
N ASP A 45 4.53 -3.63 -9.87
CA ASP A 45 5.01 -2.97 -8.65
C ASP A 45 5.65 -3.98 -7.69
N GLY A 46 5.44 -5.29 -7.91
CA GLY A 46 6.01 -6.34 -7.09
C GLY A 46 5.42 -7.73 -7.34
N LEU A 47 5.71 -8.61 -6.39
CA LEU A 47 5.26 -10.01 -6.35
C LEU A 47 4.39 -10.23 -5.12
N ILE A 48 3.25 -10.90 -5.29
CA ILE A 48 2.42 -11.40 -4.19
C ILE A 48 2.35 -12.91 -4.26
N MET A 49 2.75 -13.56 -3.17
CA MET A 49 2.64 -15.00 -2.96
C MET A 49 1.40 -15.28 -2.11
N ILE A 50 0.56 -16.20 -2.57
CA ILE A 50 -0.57 -16.74 -1.81
C ILE A 50 -0.11 -18.07 -1.22
N CYS A 51 0.11 -18.07 0.09
CA CYS A 51 0.67 -19.20 0.82
C CYS A 51 -0.38 -19.87 1.73
N LYS A 52 -0.07 -21.05 2.26
CA LYS A 52 -0.78 -21.65 3.37
C LYS A 52 -0.66 -20.78 4.62
N SER A 53 -1.71 -20.78 5.45
CA SER A 53 -1.69 -20.23 6.80
C SER A 53 -2.10 -21.32 7.79
N ASP A 54 -1.54 -21.25 9.01
CA ASP A 54 -1.94 -22.09 10.14
C ASP A 54 -3.02 -21.40 10.99
N VAL A 55 -3.31 -20.11 10.74
CA VAL A 55 -4.17 -19.27 11.58
C VAL A 55 -5.28 -18.57 10.81
N ALA A 56 -5.29 -18.66 9.48
CA ALA A 56 -6.26 -18.05 8.58
C ALA A 56 -6.52 -18.97 7.37
N ASP A 57 -7.42 -18.56 6.45
CA ASP A 57 -7.68 -19.36 5.24
C ASP A 57 -6.46 -19.37 4.30
N PHE A 58 -5.78 -18.22 4.18
CA PHE A 58 -4.57 -18.05 3.38
C PHE A 58 -3.61 -17.07 4.06
N LYS A 59 -2.36 -17.07 3.57
CA LYS A 59 -1.34 -16.10 3.94
C LYS A 59 -0.85 -15.36 2.71
N MET A 60 -0.80 -14.04 2.81
CA MET A 60 -0.19 -13.17 1.80
C MET A 60 1.22 -12.80 2.23
N ARG A 61 2.16 -13.04 1.33
CA ARG A 61 3.50 -12.45 1.39
C ARG A 61 3.68 -11.57 0.16
N MET A 62 4.10 -10.34 0.35
CA MET A 62 4.32 -9.41 -0.76
C MET A 62 5.75 -8.88 -0.76
N PHE A 63 6.30 -8.75 -1.94
CA PHE A 63 7.65 -8.26 -2.17
C PHE A 63 7.60 -7.12 -3.19
N ASN A 64 8.18 -5.99 -2.82
CA ASN A 64 8.32 -4.84 -3.70
C ASN A 64 9.37 -5.11 -4.80
N ALA A 65 9.42 -4.23 -5.80
CA ALA A 65 10.41 -4.33 -6.88
C ALA A 65 11.87 -4.17 -6.40
N ASP A 66 12.09 -3.60 -5.22
CA ASP A 66 13.40 -3.43 -4.58
C ASP A 66 13.83 -4.63 -3.71
N ARG A 67 13.12 -5.75 -3.78
CA ARG A 67 13.27 -6.99 -2.98
C ARG A 67 12.75 -6.94 -1.55
N SER A 68 12.37 -5.78 -1.03
CA SER A 68 11.86 -5.64 0.33
C SER A 68 10.53 -6.37 0.51
N GLU A 69 10.31 -7.00 1.67
CA GLU A 69 9.02 -7.60 2.00
C GLU A 69 8.12 -6.55 2.67
N GLY A 70 6.99 -6.26 2.02
CA GLY A 70 6.00 -5.32 2.51
C GLY A 70 5.05 -5.94 3.54
N LYS A 71 4.60 -5.14 4.50
CA LYS A 71 3.73 -5.64 5.58
C LYS A 71 2.32 -5.96 5.08
N MET A 72 1.77 -5.14 4.19
CA MET A 72 0.43 -5.29 3.63
C MET A 72 0.20 -4.27 2.51
N CYS A 73 -0.64 -4.61 1.55
CA CYS A 73 -1.13 -3.71 0.50
C CYS A 73 -2.65 -3.91 0.36
N GLY A 74 -3.44 -2.88 0.69
CA GLY A 74 -4.90 -2.95 0.62
C GLY A 74 -5.43 -3.26 -0.80
N ASN A 75 -4.76 -2.73 -1.83
CA ASN A 75 -5.06 -3.05 -3.23
C ASN A 75 -4.78 -4.52 -3.53
N GLY A 76 -3.61 -5.01 -3.11
CA GLY A 76 -3.19 -6.41 -3.30
C GLY A 76 -4.08 -7.41 -2.58
N VAL A 77 -4.52 -7.11 -1.35
CA VAL A 77 -5.42 -7.96 -0.56
C VAL A 77 -6.74 -8.25 -1.32
N ARG A 78 -7.33 -7.23 -1.97
CA ARG A 78 -8.55 -7.43 -2.77
C ARG A 78 -8.31 -8.35 -3.96
N CYS A 79 -7.15 -8.22 -4.60
CA CYS A 79 -6.75 -9.10 -5.70
C CYS A 79 -6.48 -10.53 -5.22
N VAL A 80 -5.89 -10.73 -4.03
CA VAL A 80 -5.72 -12.07 -3.43
C VAL A 80 -7.09 -12.74 -3.24
N ALA A 81 -8.07 -12.05 -2.67
CA ALA A 81 -9.42 -12.58 -2.49
C ALA A 81 -10.03 -13.02 -3.82
N LYS A 82 -9.95 -12.17 -4.85
CA LYS A 82 -10.41 -12.53 -6.20
C LYS A 82 -9.63 -13.71 -6.77
N PHE A 83 -8.31 -13.75 -6.60
CA PHE A 83 -7.46 -14.84 -7.09
C PHE A 83 -7.89 -16.19 -6.52
N VAL A 84 -8.01 -16.28 -5.17
CA VAL A 84 -8.29 -17.57 -4.51
C VAL A 84 -9.68 -18.10 -4.84
N TYR A 85 -10.67 -17.21 -4.99
CA TYR A 85 -12.02 -17.62 -5.38
C TYR A 85 -12.09 -18.00 -6.86
N ASP A 86 -11.64 -17.13 -7.75
CA ASP A 86 -11.73 -17.32 -9.21
C ASP A 86 -10.90 -18.51 -9.72
N LYS A 87 -9.85 -18.88 -8.98
CA LYS A 87 -9.02 -20.06 -9.26
C LYS A 87 -9.51 -21.35 -8.58
N GLY A 88 -10.58 -21.27 -7.80
CA GLY A 88 -11.19 -22.42 -7.12
C GLY A 88 -10.35 -22.96 -5.95
N LEU A 89 -9.51 -22.10 -5.33
CA LEU A 89 -8.79 -22.46 -4.11
C LEU A 89 -9.69 -22.37 -2.88
N THR A 90 -10.83 -21.69 -2.97
CA THR A 90 -11.89 -21.61 -1.98
C THR A 90 -13.23 -21.38 -2.64
N ASP A 91 -14.31 -21.78 -1.95
CA ASP A 91 -15.71 -21.49 -2.29
C ASP A 91 -16.37 -20.49 -1.31
N LYS A 92 -15.60 -20.03 -0.31
CA LYS A 92 -16.07 -19.07 0.69
C LYS A 92 -16.25 -17.68 0.07
N GLU A 93 -17.34 -16.99 0.44
CA GLU A 93 -17.56 -15.58 0.09
C GLU A 93 -16.87 -14.62 1.06
N THR A 94 -16.47 -15.11 2.24
CA THR A 94 -15.71 -14.38 3.24
C THR A 94 -14.48 -15.21 3.61
N ILE A 95 -13.31 -14.61 3.53
CA ILE A 95 -12.05 -15.24 3.89
C ILE A 95 -11.29 -14.41 4.93
N GLU A 96 -10.48 -15.10 5.71
CA GLU A 96 -9.43 -14.50 6.54
C GLU A 96 -8.08 -14.65 5.85
N LEU A 97 -7.33 -13.56 5.79
CA LEU A 97 -6.02 -13.48 5.16
C LEU A 97 -4.98 -13.05 6.19
N GLU A 98 -4.03 -13.93 6.46
CA GLU A 98 -2.86 -13.61 7.28
C GLU A 98 -1.93 -12.67 6.48
N THR A 99 -1.54 -11.55 7.10
CA THR A 99 -0.55 -10.61 6.59
C THR A 99 0.44 -10.25 7.70
N LEU A 100 1.57 -9.63 7.37
CA LEU A 100 2.50 -9.11 8.38
C LEU A 100 1.90 -7.96 9.23
N SER A 101 0.75 -7.38 8.79
CA SER A 101 -0.03 -6.39 9.56
C SER A 101 -1.23 -7.02 10.29
N GLY A 102 -1.21 -8.34 10.51
CA GLY A 102 -2.28 -9.10 11.16
C GLY A 102 -3.28 -9.70 10.17
N ILE A 103 -4.30 -10.37 10.72
CA ILE A 103 -5.35 -11.02 9.94
C ILE A 103 -6.32 -9.96 9.40
N LYS A 104 -6.69 -10.09 8.13
CA LYS A 104 -7.67 -9.24 7.45
C LYS A 104 -8.87 -10.07 7.03
N THR A 105 -10.06 -9.60 7.39
CA THR A 105 -11.32 -10.20 6.93
C THR A 105 -11.74 -9.55 5.63
N ILE A 106 -12.02 -10.37 4.62
CA ILE A 106 -12.36 -9.92 3.28
C ILE A 106 -13.71 -10.52 2.88
N ASN A 107 -14.69 -9.66 2.63
CA ASN A 107 -16.00 -10.06 2.11
C ASN A 107 -16.03 -9.83 0.60
N MET A 108 -16.30 -10.87 -0.15
CA MET A 108 -16.35 -10.86 -1.62
C MET A 108 -17.79 -10.76 -2.11
N LYS A 109 -18.01 -9.95 -3.12
CA LYS A 109 -19.26 -9.96 -3.90
C LYS A 109 -19.03 -10.82 -5.13
N ILE A 110 -19.86 -11.85 -5.27
CA ILE A 110 -19.80 -12.83 -6.36
C ILE A 110 -20.94 -12.57 -7.34
N GLU A 111 -20.63 -12.50 -8.62
CA GLU A 111 -21.58 -12.45 -9.71
C GLU A 111 -21.12 -13.41 -10.82
N GLU A 112 -22.00 -14.24 -11.31
CA GLU A 112 -21.74 -15.24 -12.37
C GLU A 112 -20.48 -16.10 -12.08
N GLY A 113 -20.30 -16.48 -10.78
CA GLY A 113 -19.18 -17.31 -10.34
C GLY A 113 -17.81 -16.62 -10.33
N LYS A 114 -17.80 -15.28 -10.36
CA LYS A 114 -16.58 -14.46 -10.29
C LYS A 114 -16.69 -13.37 -9.24
N VAL A 115 -15.58 -13.05 -8.59
CA VAL A 115 -15.50 -11.90 -7.69
C VAL A 115 -15.51 -10.61 -8.51
N VAL A 116 -16.52 -9.77 -8.26
CA VAL A 116 -16.67 -8.45 -8.89
C VAL A 116 -16.23 -7.31 -7.99
N SER A 117 -16.29 -7.51 -6.66
CA SER A 117 -15.73 -6.57 -5.68
C SER A 117 -15.35 -7.28 -4.39
N ALA A 118 -14.47 -6.65 -3.60
CA ALA A 118 -14.06 -7.15 -2.31
C ALA A 118 -14.00 -5.99 -1.30
N LYS A 119 -14.62 -6.19 -0.13
CA LYS A 119 -14.60 -5.28 1.02
C LYS A 119 -13.63 -5.84 2.05
N VAL A 120 -12.62 -5.06 2.40
CA VAL A 120 -11.59 -5.45 3.38
C VAL A 120 -11.81 -4.68 4.68
N ASP A 121 -11.80 -5.37 5.81
CA ASP A 121 -11.69 -4.72 7.12
C ASP A 121 -10.22 -4.37 7.38
N MET A 122 -9.91 -3.09 7.27
CA MET A 122 -8.55 -2.57 7.49
C MET A 122 -8.23 -2.36 8.97
N GLY A 123 -9.21 -2.53 9.87
CA GLY A 123 -9.08 -2.23 11.29
C GLY A 123 -9.27 -0.75 11.59
N LYS A 124 -8.79 -0.33 12.76
CA LYS A 124 -8.92 1.06 13.23
C LYS A 124 -7.66 1.85 12.92
N PRO A 125 -7.83 3.15 12.56
CA PRO A 125 -6.68 4.03 12.37
C PRO A 125 -5.96 4.29 13.71
N ILE A 126 -4.64 4.41 13.62
CA ILE A 126 -3.76 4.71 14.76
C ILE A 126 -3.30 6.15 14.62
N PHE A 127 -3.57 6.98 15.63
CA PHE A 127 -3.20 8.39 15.65
C PHE A 127 -2.03 8.70 16.60
N ARG A 128 -1.66 7.76 17.48
CA ARG A 128 -0.60 7.99 18.45
C ARG A 128 0.77 7.96 17.77
N CYS A 129 1.47 9.11 17.81
CA CYS A 129 2.72 9.33 17.07
C CYS A 129 3.73 8.19 17.21
N LYS A 130 3.96 7.69 18.43
CA LYS A 130 4.91 6.59 18.68
C LYS A 130 4.55 5.26 18.02
N ASP A 131 3.26 5.05 17.68
CA ASP A 131 2.76 3.82 17.06
C ASP A 131 2.63 3.97 15.54
N ILE A 132 2.87 5.19 15.00
CA ILE A 132 2.84 5.48 13.54
C ILE A 132 4.12 5.06 12.80
N PRO A 133 5.29 4.85 13.24
CA PRO A 133 6.29 5.41 14.12
C PRO A 133 6.75 6.83 13.69
N MET A 134 6.37 7.80 14.46
CA MET A 134 6.69 9.20 14.24
C MET A 134 7.44 9.76 15.45
N ILE A 135 8.53 10.49 15.23
CA ILE A 135 9.27 11.22 16.26
C ILE A 135 8.56 12.55 16.48
N SER A 136 7.87 12.71 17.61
CA SER A 136 7.15 13.93 17.95
C SER A 136 6.93 14.04 19.46
N ASP A 137 6.97 15.26 19.99
CA ASP A 137 6.58 15.56 21.37
C ASP A 137 5.06 15.57 21.55
N HIS A 138 4.30 15.62 20.45
CA HIS A 138 2.84 15.51 20.48
C HIS A 138 2.41 14.05 20.68
N PHE A 139 1.36 13.84 21.48
CA PHE A 139 0.75 12.52 21.64
C PHE A 139 0.09 12.04 20.34
N ILE A 140 -0.60 12.98 19.64
CA ILE A 140 -1.17 12.81 18.30
C ILE A 140 -0.75 14.00 17.44
N PHE A 141 -0.64 13.80 16.12
CA PHE A 141 -0.27 14.83 15.17
C PHE A 141 -1.45 15.06 14.21
N VAL A 142 -2.38 15.91 14.63
CA VAL A 142 -3.61 16.23 13.89
C VAL A 142 -3.63 17.71 13.58
N ASP A 143 -3.74 18.05 12.31
CA ASP A 143 -3.73 19.45 11.80
C ASP A 143 -2.53 20.25 12.34
N GLN A 144 -1.36 19.64 12.31
CA GLN A 144 -0.11 20.24 12.77
C GLN A 144 0.80 20.55 11.59
N GLY A 145 1.63 21.59 11.77
CA GLY A 145 2.59 22.02 10.76
C GLY A 145 3.79 21.10 10.63
N LEU A 146 4.00 20.54 9.45
CA LEU A 146 5.24 19.87 9.05
C LEU A 146 6.04 20.86 8.21
N VAL A 147 7.30 21.09 8.61
CA VAL A 147 8.16 22.12 8.02
C VAL A 147 9.10 21.47 7.02
N LEU A 148 8.95 21.77 5.74
CA LEU A 148 9.95 21.43 4.73
C LEU A 148 10.91 22.59 4.53
N SER A 149 12.18 22.27 4.32
CA SER A 149 13.17 23.25 3.90
C SER A 149 13.38 23.10 2.39
N ASP A 150 13.56 24.21 1.69
CA ASP A 150 14.04 24.12 0.31
C ASP A 150 15.44 23.46 0.26
N ASN A 151 15.88 23.07 -0.94
CA ASN A 151 17.18 22.42 -1.14
C ASN A 151 18.38 23.31 -0.75
N TYR A 152 18.14 24.58 -0.44
CA TYR A 152 19.16 25.56 -0.05
C TYR A 152 19.02 25.97 1.42
N GLY A 153 17.96 25.52 2.13
CA GLY A 153 17.71 25.83 3.55
C GLY A 153 17.23 27.28 3.80
N GLU A 154 16.88 28.02 2.74
CA GLU A 154 16.54 29.44 2.83
C GLU A 154 15.05 29.70 2.99
N GLU A 155 14.18 28.90 2.36
CA GLU A 155 12.72 28.99 2.53
C GLU A 155 12.16 27.77 3.28
N LYS A 156 11.35 28.06 4.28
CA LYS A 156 10.60 27.05 5.03
C LYS A 156 9.16 27.08 4.61
N VAL A 157 8.68 26.00 4.00
CA VAL A 157 7.28 25.82 3.68
C VAL A 157 6.63 24.94 4.74
N VAL A 158 5.51 25.38 5.28
CA VAL A 158 4.76 24.64 6.29
C VAL A 158 3.54 23.99 5.64
N TYR A 159 3.44 22.67 5.75
CA TYR A 159 2.26 21.91 5.37
C TYR A 159 1.52 21.44 6.62
N ASN A 160 0.31 21.95 6.81
CA ASN A 160 -0.55 21.45 7.89
C ASN A 160 -1.15 20.11 7.48
N GLY A 161 -1.06 19.14 8.38
CA GLY A 161 -1.56 17.81 8.08
C GLY A 161 -1.73 16.93 9.31
N THR A 162 -2.15 15.71 9.05
CA THR A 162 -2.44 14.71 10.06
C THR A 162 -1.60 13.47 9.80
N ALA A 163 -0.83 13.05 10.80
CA ALA A 163 -0.14 11.76 10.76
C ALA A 163 -1.06 10.66 11.30
N ILE A 164 -1.12 9.54 10.55
CA ILE A 164 -2.00 8.43 10.83
C ILE A 164 -1.36 7.10 10.35
N SER A 165 -1.70 5.98 10.96
CA SER A 165 -1.31 4.67 10.46
C SER A 165 -2.51 3.76 10.26
N MET A 166 -2.54 3.08 9.12
CA MET A 166 -3.43 1.96 8.79
C MET A 166 -2.66 0.63 8.72
N GLY A 167 -1.51 0.57 9.41
CA GLY A 167 -0.52 -0.51 9.35
C GLY A 167 0.81 -0.09 8.72
N ASN A 168 0.81 1.05 8.03
CA ASN A 168 1.94 1.80 7.51
C ASN A 168 1.72 3.29 7.81
N PRO A 169 2.79 4.12 7.90
CA PRO A 169 2.66 5.54 8.20
C PRO A 169 2.15 6.34 7.01
N HIS A 170 1.21 7.24 7.28
CA HIS A 170 0.66 8.21 6.33
C HIS A 170 0.70 9.62 6.90
N PHE A 171 0.90 10.59 6.02
CA PHE A 171 0.72 12.01 6.31
C PHE A 171 -0.26 12.62 5.31
N VAL A 172 -1.42 13.01 5.79
CA VAL A 172 -2.48 13.58 4.96
C VAL A 172 -2.47 15.10 5.09
N THR A 173 -2.26 15.81 3.99
CA THR A 173 -2.25 17.27 3.93
C THR A 173 -3.26 17.80 2.92
N PHE A 174 -3.99 18.86 3.31
CA PHE A 174 -4.95 19.50 2.43
C PHE A 174 -4.30 20.64 1.66
N VAL A 175 -4.49 20.63 0.34
CA VAL A 175 -3.94 21.62 -0.59
C VAL A 175 -5.06 22.24 -1.43
N LYS A 176 -4.78 23.39 -2.06
CA LYS A 176 -5.79 24.10 -2.86
C LYS A 176 -5.95 23.51 -4.27
N ASP A 177 -4.87 22.98 -4.81
CA ASP A 177 -4.81 22.44 -6.18
C ASP A 177 -3.74 21.34 -6.23
N VAL A 178 -4.17 20.09 -6.33
CA VAL A 178 -3.25 18.93 -6.37
C VAL A 178 -2.54 18.82 -7.71
N ASP A 179 -3.11 19.35 -8.79
CA ASP A 179 -2.51 19.25 -10.13
C ASP A 179 -1.30 20.18 -10.28
N SER A 180 -1.27 21.26 -9.53
CA SER A 180 -0.13 22.21 -9.55
C SER A 180 1.13 21.69 -8.86
N LEU A 181 1.04 20.58 -8.10
CA LEU A 181 2.16 20.06 -7.33
C LEU A 181 3.14 19.26 -8.20
N ASN A 182 4.43 19.56 -8.07
CA ASN A 182 5.50 18.72 -8.59
C ASN A 182 5.86 17.65 -7.54
N LEU A 183 5.21 16.47 -7.60
CA LEU A 183 5.40 15.42 -6.59
C LEU A 183 6.78 14.75 -6.70
N GLU A 184 7.40 14.72 -7.85
CA GLU A 184 8.77 14.20 -8.01
C GLU A 184 9.80 15.01 -7.19
N GLU A 185 9.53 16.29 -6.97
CA GLU A 185 10.37 17.16 -6.16
C GLU A 185 9.92 17.22 -4.70
N LEU A 186 8.61 17.26 -4.47
CA LEU A 186 8.01 17.45 -3.15
C LEU A 186 7.94 16.15 -2.35
N GLY A 187 7.57 15.06 -3.01
CA GLY A 187 7.31 13.76 -2.37
C GLY A 187 8.49 13.21 -1.58
N PRO A 188 9.73 13.20 -2.12
CA PRO A 188 10.91 12.74 -1.39
C PRO A 188 11.19 13.52 -0.11
N GLN A 189 10.84 14.81 -0.05
CA GLN A 189 11.03 15.65 1.14
C GLN A 189 10.11 15.24 2.29
N PHE A 190 8.87 14.78 1.96
CA PHE A 190 7.98 14.20 2.96
C PHE A 190 8.42 12.79 3.32
N GLU A 191 8.68 11.93 2.33
CA GLU A 191 9.07 10.53 2.53
C GLU A 191 10.23 10.40 3.50
N HIS A 192 11.26 11.24 3.33
CA HIS A 192 12.49 11.21 4.12
C HIS A 192 12.53 12.26 5.24
N HIS A 193 11.37 12.82 5.61
CA HIS A 193 11.32 13.83 6.66
C HIS A 193 11.78 13.25 8.01
N PRO A 194 12.62 13.99 8.79
CA PRO A 194 13.18 13.48 10.06
C PRO A 194 12.16 13.03 11.10
N LEU A 195 10.94 13.54 11.05
CA LEU A 195 9.85 13.08 11.93
C LEU A 195 9.38 11.65 11.60
N PHE A 196 9.69 11.10 10.43
CA PHE A 196 9.31 9.76 10.00
C PHE A 196 10.56 8.91 9.70
N PRO A 197 11.20 8.32 10.71
CA PRO A 197 12.47 7.61 10.54
C PRO A 197 12.39 6.37 9.65
N GLU A 198 11.19 5.82 9.46
CA GLU A 198 10.91 4.69 8.56
C GLU A 198 10.31 5.15 7.22
N GLY A 199 10.29 6.46 6.96
CA GLY A 199 9.59 7.05 5.82
C GLY A 199 8.07 7.08 6.00
N VAL A 200 7.39 7.85 5.14
CA VAL A 200 5.94 8.07 5.19
C VAL A 200 5.33 8.11 3.79
N ASN A 201 4.10 7.60 3.64
CA ASN A 201 3.27 7.88 2.47
C ASN A 201 2.60 9.24 2.70
N THR A 202 2.52 10.06 1.66
CA THR A 202 1.92 11.39 1.79
C THR A 202 0.78 11.57 0.79
N GLU A 203 -0.41 11.81 1.31
CA GLU A 203 -1.62 12.12 0.55
C GLU A 203 -1.83 13.63 0.48
N PHE A 204 -1.77 14.19 -0.72
CA PHE A 204 -2.10 15.58 -1.03
C PHE A 204 -3.55 15.63 -1.46
N VAL A 205 -4.40 16.29 -0.68
CA VAL A 205 -5.87 16.22 -0.82
C VAL A 205 -6.44 17.58 -1.16
N GLU A 206 -7.18 17.67 -2.26
CA GLU A 206 -8.00 18.80 -2.64
C GLU A 206 -9.47 18.49 -2.36
N VAL A 207 -10.15 19.32 -1.59
CA VAL A 207 -11.57 19.17 -1.31
C VAL A 207 -12.38 19.81 -2.44
N ILE A 208 -13.10 19.00 -3.21
CA ILE A 208 -13.97 19.48 -4.29
C ILE A 208 -15.35 19.86 -3.72
N ASP A 209 -15.93 18.98 -2.90
CA ASP A 209 -17.18 19.22 -2.19
C ASP A 209 -17.25 18.36 -0.91
N LYS A 210 -18.39 18.39 -0.19
CA LYS A 210 -18.56 17.65 1.06
C LYS A 210 -18.44 16.12 0.93
N ASN A 211 -18.53 15.57 -0.26
CA ASN A 211 -18.52 14.13 -0.52
C ASN A 211 -17.40 13.70 -1.47
N THR A 212 -16.65 14.69 -2.04
CA THR A 212 -15.70 14.43 -3.09
C THR A 212 -14.37 15.11 -2.78
N VAL A 213 -13.31 14.33 -2.84
CA VAL A 213 -11.95 14.84 -2.80
C VAL A 213 -11.20 14.39 -4.06
N LYS A 214 -10.26 15.20 -4.49
CA LYS A 214 -9.25 14.83 -5.46
C LYS A 214 -7.95 14.68 -4.70
N PHE A 215 -7.20 13.61 -4.92
CA PHE A 215 -5.92 13.45 -4.24
C PHE A 215 -4.87 12.84 -5.15
N ARG A 216 -3.63 13.14 -4.84
CA ARG A 216 -2.43 12.49 -5.36
C ARG A 216 -1.62 12.00 -4.19
N VAL A 217 -0.88 10.91 -4.37
CA VAL A 217 -0.12 10.28 -3.29
C VAL A 217 1.32 10.02 -3.74
N TRP A 218 2.23 10.29 -2.81
CA TRP A 218 3.61 9.82 -2.89
C TRP A 218 3.79 8.68 -1.90
N GLU A 219 4.01 7.48 -2.40
CA GLU A 219 4.18 6.29 -1.56
C GLU A 219 5.65 6.02 -1.26
N ARG A 220 5.92 5.67 -0.03
CA ARG A 220 7.23 5.29 0.48
C ARG A 220 7.84 4.15 -0.35
N GLY A 221 9.00 4.41 -0.96
CA GLY A 221 9.73 3.45 -1.78
C GLY A 221 9.17 3.19 -3.17
N SER A 222 8.06 3.88 -3.55
CA SER A 222 7.39 3.65 -4.85
C SER A 222 7.21 4.91 -5.68
N GLY A 223 7.32 6.10 -5.06
CA GLY A 223 7.06 7.36 -5.73
C GLY A 223 5.58 7.65 -5.89
N GLU A 224 5.20 8.46 -6.88
CA GLU A 224 3.80 8.74 -7.16
C GLU A 224 3.09 7.49 -7.69
N THR A 225 2.02 7.08 -7.02
CA THR A 225 1.19 5.94 -7.41
C THR A 225 -0.25 6.39 -7.71
N TRP A 226 -1.02 5.50 -8.34
CA TRP A 226 -2.36 5.86 -8.81
C TRP A 226 -3.46 5.58 -7.79
N ALA A 227 -3.16 4.89 -6.71
CA ALA A 227 -4.12 4.58 -5.67
C ALA A 227 -3.47 4.19 -4.35
N CYS A 228 -3.76 4.98 -3.34
CA CYS A 228 -3.65 4.63 -1.93
C CYS A 228 -5.06 4.66 -1.33
N GLY A 229 -5.55 3.53 -0.80
CA GLY A 229 -6.93 3.40 -0.34
C GLY A 229 -7.06 3.08 1.13
#